data_bb6e192360d52b2a123d34493b0c5611
#
_entry.id   bb6e192360d52b2a123d34493b0c5611
#
_cell.length_a   1.000
_cell.length_b   1.000
_cell.length_c   1.000
_cell.angle_alpha   90.00
_cell.angle_beta   90.00
_cell.angle_gamma   90.00
#
_symmetry.space_group_name_H-M   'P 1'
#
loop_
_entity.id
_entity.type
_entity.pdbx_description
1 polymer ?
#
loop_
_entity_poly.entity_id
_entity_poly.type
_entity_poly.pdbx_seq_one_letter_code
_entity_poly.pdbx_strand_id
1 'polypeptide(L)'
;MQVARLFLPIVCLVTACSADPPRGLQSSGGVKAPTASAIKLTAEQKALIGRKIWQNESGGKVSGLTHWNDGEEFPSMGIGHFIWYPKGFNGRWTETWPEFAKYATSRGLAVPAVGRQADCPWPSKAAFMRDFNGAQLAGLRKWLAGNIAVQTEFIAYKSRAAIPKIMEATPAAEQVRIKANYDKVASTANGVYALVDYVNFKGDGTNPREAYAGQGWGLMWVLKEMTNVSSGQAAAREFGAAAKRRLDLRINNSPQERGESRWRAGWHNRCDSYGKAF
;
A
#
# COMPACT_ATOMS: atom_id res chain seq x y z
N MET A 1 2.24 40.42 -56.45
CA MET A 1 1.17 41.33 -56.01
C MET A 1 0.80 40.98 -54.61
N GLN A 2 1.31 41.74 -53.64
CA GLN A 2 1.01 41.59 -52.20
C GLN A 2 -0.18 42.46 -51.87
N VAL A 3 -1.18 41.90 -51.23
CA VAL A 3 -2.31 42.69 -50.68
C VAL A 3 -2.18 42.68 -49.17
N ALA A 4 -1.77 43.83 -48.63
CA ALA A 4 -1.74 44.12 -47.20
C ALA A 4 -3.16 44.31 -46.68
N ARG A 5 -3.54 43.60 -45.60
CA ARG A 5 -4.76 43.88 -44.82
C ARG A 5 -4.40 44.63 -43.55
N LEU A 6 -4.86 45.86 -43.48
CA LEU A 6 -4.84 46.68 -42.25
C LEU A 6 -5.82 46.13 -41.23
N PHE A 7 -5.34 45.95 -39.99
CA PHE A 7 -6.20 45.75 -38.82
C PHE A 7 -6.25 47.06 -38.01
N LEU A 8 -7.46 47.64 -37.92
CA LEU A 8 -7.79 48.72 -36.99
C LEU A 8 -8.08 48.12 -35.60
N PRO A 9 -7.60 48.69 -34.49
CA PRO A 9 -8.02 48.29 -33.16
C PRO A 9 -9.32 49.03 -32.77
N ILE A 10 -10.32 48.24 -32.37
CA ILE A 10 -11.53 48.74 -31.73
C ILE A 10 -11.24 48.93 -30.25
N VAL A 11 -11.27 50.21 -29.81
CA VAL A 11 -11.23 50.56 -28.39
C VAL A 11 -12.65 50.46 -27.85
N CYS A 12 -12.92 49.47 -26.99
CA CYS A 12 -14.13 49.42 -26.17
C CYS A 12 -13.89 50.16 -24.85
N LEU A 13 -14.53 51.29 -24.66
CA LEU A 13 -14.69 51.91 -23.35
C LEU A 13 -15.62 51.03 -22.49
N VAL A 14 -15.11 50.53 -21.39
CA VAL A 14 -15.94 49.88 -20.36
C VAL A 14 -16.13 50.88 -19.23
N THR A 15 -17.34 51.37 -19.11
CA THR A 15 -17.82 52.17 -17.97
C THR A 15 -17.91 51.27 -16.73
N ALA A 16 -17.19 51.64 -15.68
CA ALA A 16 -17.24 50.99 -14.38
C ALA A 16 -18.57 51.31 -13.68
N CYS A 17 -19.44 50.32 -13.54
CA CYS A 17 -20.50 50.36 -12.57
C CYS A 17 -19.98 49.66 -11.29
N SER A 18 -19.83 50.45 -10.23
CA SER A 18 -19.59 49.97 -8.87
C SER A 18 -20.85 49.28 -8.37
N ALA A 19 -20.81 48.00 -8.20
CA ALA A 19 -21.81 47.25 -7.45
C ALA A 19 -21.17 46.75 -6.16
N ASP A 20 -21.80 47.02 -5.01
CA ASP A 20 -21.39 46.55 -3.68
C ASP A 20 -21.34 45.03 -3.63
N PRO A 21 -20.40 44.44 -2.87
CA PRO A 21 -20.36 42.99 -2.73
C PRO A 21 -21.51 42.50 -1.83
N PRO A 22 -22.15 41.35 -2.17
CA PRO A 22 -23.18 40.81 -1.32
C PRO A 22 -22.57 40.28 0.00
N ARG A 23 -23.20 40.68 1.10
CA ARG A 23 -22.86 40.21 2.45
C ARG A 23 -22.94 38.69 2.57
N GLY A 24 -21.83 38.13 3.04
CA GLY A 24 -21.79 36.99 3.98
C GLY A 24 -22.53 35.73 3.57
N LEU A 25 -21.88 34.87 2.74
CA LEU A 25 -22.03 33.44 2.89
C LEU A 25 -21.09 33.00 4.01
N GLN A 26 -21.66 32.69 5.16
CA GLN A 26 -20.96 32.03 6.27
C GLN A 26 -20.35 30.73 5.70
N SER A 27 -19.02 30.60 5.84
CA SER A 27 -18.31 29.36 5.53
C SER A 27 -18.96 28.24 6.34
N SER A 28 -19.66 27.36 5.65
CA SER A 28 -20.07 26.07 6.20
C SER A 28 -18.82 25.40 6.74
N GLY A 29 -18.82 25.14 8.05
CA GLY A 29 -17.70 24.56 8.77
C GLY A 29 -17.17 23.35 8.03
N GLY A 30 -15.92 23.42 7.59
CA GLY A 30 -15.21 22.30 7.05
C GLY A 30 -15.24 21.18 8.08
N VAL A 31 -15.87 20.07 7.76
CA VAL A 31 -15.81 18.86 8.56
C VAL A 31 -14.35 18.49 8.62
N LYS A 32 -13.70 18.78 9.75
CA LYS A 32 -12.34 18.39 10.05
C LYS A 32 -12.30 16.87 9.89
N ALA A 33 -11.59 16.37 8.88
CA ALA A 33 -11.42 14.94 8.67
C ALA A 33 -11.03 14.31 10.02
N PRO A 34 -11.74 13.29 10.51
CA PRO A 34 -11.42 12.70 11.80
C PRO A 34 -9.99 12.16 11.72
N THR A 35 -9.11 12.71 12.55
CA THR A 35 -7.77 12.19 12.73
C THR A 35 -7.89 10.72 13.12
N ALA A 36 -7.40 9.82 12.26
CA ALA A 36 -7.35 8.41 12.57
C ALA A 36 -6.69 8.25 13.94
N SER A 37 -7.44 7.74 14.91
CA SER A 37 -6.93 7.52 16.26
C SER A 37 -5.68 6.64 16.13
N ALA A 38 -4.51 7.18 16.50
CA ALA A 38 -3.26 6.47 16.36
C ALA A 38 -3.31 5.23 17.25
N ILE A 39 -3.34 4.05 16.60
CA ILE A 39 -3.34 2.78 17.30
C ILE A 39 -2.03 2.67 18.09
N LYS A 40 -2.13 2.74 19.40
CA LYS A 40 -0.99 2.59 20.31
C LYS A 40 -0.73 1.10 20.55
N LEU A 41 0.13 0.50 19.72
CA LEU A 41 0.62 -0.85 19.96
C LEU A 41 1.76 -0.82 20.97
N THR A 42 1.81 -1.81 21.88
CA THR A 42 2.99 -2.04 22.74
C THR A 42 4.19 -2.50 21.91
N ALA A 43 5.38 -2.48 22.50
CA ALA A 43 6.59 -2.97 21.84
C ALA A 43 6.47 -4.46 21.49
N GLU A 44 5.88 -5.27 22.39
CA GLU A 44 5.65 -6.69 22.21
C GLU A 44 4.66 -6.97 21.06
N GLN A 45 3.58 -6.19 20.97
CA GLN A 45 2.60 -6.29 19.87
C GLN A 45 3.22 -5.94 18.53
N LYS A 46 4.06 -4.90 18.46
CA LYS A 46 4.80 -4.56 17.25
C LYS A 46 5.75 -5.67 16.83
N ALA A 47 6.51 -6.23 17.79
CA ALA A 47 7.40 -7.35 17.51
C ALA A 47 6.64 -8.61 17.03
N LEU A 48 5.48 -8.90 17.62
CA LEU A 48 4.64 -10.01 17.21
C LEU A 48 4.09 -9.81 15.78
N ILE A 49 3.63 -8.61 15.45
CA ILE A 49 3.18 -8.25 14.10
C ILE A 49 4.30 -8.47 13.09
N GLY A 50 5.50 -7.98 13.37
CA GLY A 50 6.66 -8.16 12.50
C GLY A 50 7.00 -9.64 12.26
N ARG A 51 6.99 -10.45 13.32
CA ARG A 51 7.20 -11.91 13.21
C ARG A 51 6.13 -12.59 12.36
N LYS A 52 4.86 -12.22 12.54
CA LYS A 52 3.74 -12.78 11.75
C LYS A 52 3.85 -12.41 10.28
N ILE A 53 4.19 -11.16 9.96
CA ILE A 53 4.42 -10.71 8.58
C ILE A 53 5.58 -11.51 7.97
N TRP A 54 6.72 -11.61 8.67
CA TRP A 54 7.86 -12.39 8.20
C TRP A 54 7.52 -13.86 7.98
N GLN A 55 6.74 -14.45 8.90
CA GLN A 55 6.25 -15.83 8.74
C GLN A 55 5.36 -15.97 7.50
N ASN A 56 4.46 -15.03 7.25
CA ASN A 56 3.57 -15.05 6.08
C ASN A 56 4.32 -14.91 4.75
N GLU A 57 5.35 -14.06 4.71
CA GLU A 57 6.05 -13.73 3.45
C GLU A 57 7.14 -14.76 3.09
N SER A 58 7.86 -15.29 4.09
CA SER A 58 9.02 -16.13 3.81
C SER A 58 9.20 -17.31 4.78
N GLY A 59 8.15 -17.68 5.51
CA GLY A 59 8.23 -18.74 6.51
C GLY A 59 9.19 -18.43 7.66
N GLY A 60 9.51 -17.14 7.91
CA GLY A 60 10.48 -16.70 8.91
C GLY A 60 11.94 -17.01 8.54
N LYS A 61 12.23 -17.38 7.29
CA LYS A 61 13.58 -17.76 6.85
C LYS A 61 14.39 -16.52 6.42
N VAL A 62 15.63 -16.44 6.88
CA VAL A 62 16.56 -15.35 6.49
C VAL A 62 16.80 -15.35 4.98
N SER A 63 16.91 -16.51 4.34
CA SER A 63 17.08 -16.62 2.88
C SER A 63 15.93 -15.99 2.09
N GLY A 64 14.72 -15.96 2.65
CA GLY A 64 13.55 -15.35 2.03
C GLY A 64 13.52 -13.82 2.09
N LEU A 65 14.44 -13.18 2.84
CA LEU A 65 14.52 -11.71 2.91
C LEU A 65 15.06 -11.06 1.62
N THR A 66 15.53 -11.85 0.69
CA THR A 66 15.88 -11.42 -0.67
C THR A 66 15.39 -12.50 -1.63
N HIS A 67 14.37 -12.18 -2.39
CA HIS A 67 13.69 -13.18 -3.21
C HIS A 67 13.32 -12.64 -4.58
N TRP A 68 13.34 -13.51 -5.59
CA TRP A 68 12.83 -13.21 -6.92
C TRP A 68 11.91 -14.35 -7.36
N ASN A 69 10.61 -14.08 -7.38
CA ASN A 69 9.60 -15.09 -7.74
C ASN A 69 9.72 -15.55 -9.20
N ASP A 70 9.29 -16.77 -9.45
CA ASP A 70 9.10 -17.25 -10.82
C ASP A 70 7.96 -16.47 -11.49
N GLY A 71 8.21 -16.02 -12.71
CA GLY A 71 7.25 -15.24 -13.50
C GLY A 71 7.16 -13.76 -13.11
N GLU A 72 8.05 -13.27 -12.23
CA GLU A 72 8.22 -11.83 -11.97
C GLU A 72 9.51 -11.31 -12.61
N GLU A 73 9.51 -10.05 -13.00
CA GLU A 73 10.65 -9.36 -13.62
C GLU A 73 11.39 -8.44 -12.64
N PHE A 74 11.16 -8.65 -11.35
CA PHE A 74 11.74 -7.87 -10.26
C PHE A 74 11.89 -8.70 -8.98
N PRO A 75 12.87 -8.39 -8.11
CA PRO A 75 12.98 -9.00 -6.80
C PRO A 75 12.13 -8.28 -5.75
N SER A 76 11.94 -8.98 -4.63
CA SER A 76 11.33 -8.47 -3.41
C SER A 76 12.29 -8.59 -2.24
N MET A 77 12.34 -7.55 -1.38
CA MET A 77 13.30 -7.42 -0.30
C MET A 77 12.62 -7.30 1.06
N GLY A 78 13.24 -7.86 2.09
CA GLY A 78 12.79 -7.74 3.48
C GLY A 78 11.54 -8.54 3.82
N ILE A 79 11.08 -8.36 5.08
CA ILE A 79 9.90 -9.06 5.61
C ILE A 79 8.60 -8.60 4.93
N GLY A 80 8.59 -7.43 4.31
CA GLY A 80 7.44 -6.88 3.61
C GLY A 80 7.44 -7.16 2.11
N HIS A 81 8.38 -7.96 1.60
CA HIS A 81 8.56 -8.18 0.17
C HIS A 81 8.54 -6.86 -0.62
N PHE A 82 9.35 -5.87 -0.16
CA PHE A 82 9.43 -4.57 -0.81
C PHE A 82 9.93 -4.70 -2.24
N ILE A 83 9.06 -4.37 -3.19
CA ILE A 83 9.33 -4.47 -4.63
C ILE A 83 10.43 -3.50 -5.02
N TRP A 84 11.40 -3.99 -5.80
CA TRP A 84 12.50 -3.19 -6.33
C TRP A 84 12.69 -3.44 -7.82
N TYR A 85 12.44 -2.42 -8.63
CA TYR A 85 12.46 -2.56 -10.08
C TYR A 85 13.87 -2.42 -10.65
N PRO A 86 14.29 -3.33 -11.57
CA PRO A 86 15.47 -3.12 -12.39
C PRO A 86 15.34 -1.87 -13.27
N LYS A 87 16.49 -1.28 -13.61
CA LYS A 87 16.53 -0.10 -14.48
C LYS A 87 15.74 -0.29 -15.77
N GLY A 88 14.87 0.67 -16.05
CA GLY A 88 14.03 0.67 -17.26
C GLY A 88 12.78 -0.21 -17.19
N PHE A 89 12.60 -1.00 -16.13
CA PHE A 89 11.35 -1.74 -15.91
C PHE A 89 10.31 -0.84 -15.21
N ASN A 90 9.07 -0.90 -15.67
CA ASN A 90 7.93 -0.18 -15.08
C ASN A 90 6.73 -1.13 -14.97
N GLY A 91 6.68 -1.86 -13.86
CA GLY A 91 5.64 -2.83 -13.60
C GLY A 91 4.30 -2.19 -13.19
N ARG A 92 3.26 -3.02 -13.09
CA ARG A 92 1.92 -2.60 -12.64
C ARG A 92 1.80 -2.41 -11.12
N TRP A 93 2.74 -3.00 -10.37
CA TRP A 93 2.73 -2.97 -8.91
C TRP A 93 3.42 -1.72 -8.39
N THR A 94 3.04 -1.27 -7.21
CA THR A 94 3.71 -0.14 -6.57
C THR A 94 5.10 -0.58 -6.07
N GLU A 95 6.13 0.09 -6.55
CA GLU A 95 7.50 -0.10 -6.07
C GLU A 95 7.64 0.46 -4.66
N THR A 96 8.27 -0.29 -3.75
CA THR A 96 8.31 0.07 -2.33
C THR A 96 9.70 0.04 -1.71
N TRP A 97 10.68 -0.63 -2.33
CA TRP A 97 12.05 -0.69 -1.81
C TRP A 97 12.73 0.68 -1.69
N PRO A 98 12.72 1.56 -2.72
CA PRO A 98 13.37 2.87 -2.61
C PRO A 98 12.78 3.73 -1.47
N GLU A 99 11.48 3.64 -1.25
CA GLU A 99 10.80 4.33 -0.14
C GLU A 99 11.24 3.76 1.21
N PHE A 100 11.32 2.43 1.33
CA PHE A 100 11.83 1.77 2.54
C PHE A 100 13.28 2.17 2.83
N ALA A 101 14.16 2.16 1.83
CA ALA A 101 15.57 2.53 2.00
C ALA A 101 15.72 3.97 2.51
N LYS A 102 14.94 4.92 1.97
CA LYS A 102 14.87 6.31 2.45
C LYS A 102 14.35 6.37 3.89
N TYR A 103 13.29 5.62 4.19
CA TYR A 103 12.73 5.55 5.54
C TYR A 103 13.75 5.02 6.55
N ALA A 104 14.42 3.91 6.25
CA ALA A 104 15.45 3.33 7.12
C ALA A 104 16.61 4.32 7.36
N THR A 105 17.05 5.03 6.32
CA THR A 105 18.07 6.09 6.43
C THR A 105 17.60 7.23 7.33
N SER A 106 16.36 7.68 7.22
CA SER A 106 15.79 8.73 8.09
C SER A 106 15.67 8.31 9.54
N ARG A 107 15.70 7.00 9.82
CA ARG A 107 15.77 6.42 11.18
C ARG A 107 17.20 6.23 11.68
N GLY A 108 18.19 6.76 10.97
CA GLY A 108 19.61 6.69 11.35
C GLY A 108 20.28 5.37 11.02
N LEU A 109 19.66 4.49 10.22
CA LEU A 109 20.26 3.21 9.85
C LEU A 109 21.19 3.35 8.65
N ALA A 110 22.37 2.73 8.74
CA ALA A 110 23.31 2.64 7.63
C ALA A 110 22.86 1.57 6.63
N VAL A 111 22.00 1.96 5.67
CA VAL A 111 21.57 1.06 4.57
C VAL A 111 22.80 0.74 3.73
N PRO A 112 23.07 -0.55 3.38
CA PRO A 112 24.19 -0.93 2.51
C PRO A 112 24.17 -0.15 1.18
N ALA A 113 25.35 0.16 0.63
CA ALA A 113 25.48 0.97 -0.58
C ALA A 113 24.63 0.44 -1.75
N VAL A 114 24.61 -0.88 -1.94
CA VAL A 114 23.78 -1.54 -2.95
C VAL A 114 22.29 -1.22 -2.75
N GLY A 115 21.80 -1.23 -1.52
CA GLY A 115 20.39 -0.99 -1.18
C GLY A 115 19.95 0.48 -1.28
N ARG A 116 20.88 1.43 -1.46
CA ARG A 116 20.59 2.86 -1.65
C ARG A 116 20.41 3.26 -3.11
N GLN A 117 20.63 2.34 -4.04
CA GLN A 117 20.40 2.61 -5.46
C GLN A 117 18.92 2.78 -5.75
N ALA A 118 18.59 3.68 -6.66
CA ALA A 118 17.20 3.90 -7.07
C ALA A 118 16.64 2.67 -7.79
N ASP A 119 17.43 2.11 -8.72
CA ASP A 119 17.07 0.92 -9.47
C ASP A 119 17.75 -0.32 -8.87
N CYS A 120 17.08 -1.46 -8.96
CA CYS A 120 17.65 -2.75 -8.58
C CYS A 120 18.88 -3.05 -9.45
N PRO A 121 20.06 -3.35 -8.85
CA PRO A 121 21.31 -3.55 -9.60
C PRO A 121 21.35 -4.88 -10.36
N TRP A 122 20.47 -5.81 -10.05
CA TRP A 122 20.37 -7.08 -10.77
C TRP A 122 19.34 -6.96 -11.90
N PRO A 123 19.75 -6.97 -13.19
CA PRO A 123 18.84 -6.73 -14.31
C PRO A 123 17.93 -7.93 -14.63
N SER A 124 18.19 -9.10 -14.03
CA SER A 124 17.40 -10.31 -14.23
C SER A 124 17.50 -11.26 -13.05
N LYS A 125 16.54 -12.18 -12.95
CA LYS A 125 16.58 -13.26 -11.95
C LYS A 125 17.87 -14.08 -12.02
N ALA A 126 18.38 -14.36 -13.22
CA ALA A 126 19.64 -15.08 -13.38
C ALA A 126 20.83 -14.32 -12.78
N ALA A 127 20.90 -12.99 -12.98
CA ALA A 127 21.93 -12.15 -12.38
C ALA A 127 21.81 -12.11 -10.85
N PHE A 128 20.59 -11.96 -10.34
CA PHE A 128 20.28 -12.00 -8.92
C PHE A 128 20.71 -13.33 -8.28
N MET A 129 20.39 -14.46 -8.89
CA MET A 129 20.72 -15.79 -8.37
C MET A 129 22.23 -16.07 -8.42
N ARG A 130 22.98 -15.54 -9.42
CA ARG A 130 24.45 -15.63 -9.43
C ARG A 130 25.09 -14.91 -8.23
N ASP A 131 24.50 -13.78 -7.81
CA ASP A 131 24.98 -13.01 -6.63
C ASP A 131 24.31 -13.44 -5.31
N PHE A 132 23.50 -14.49 -5.32
CA PHE A 132 22.69 -14.87 -4.14
C PHE A 132 23.53 -15.05 -2.86
N ASN A 133 24.72 -15.64 -2.98
CA ASN A 133 25.70 -15.77 -1.92
C ASN A 133 26.88 -14.79 -2.04
N GLY A 134 26.83 -13.90 -3.03
CA GLY A 134 27.83 -12.86 -3.23
C GLY A 134 27.76 -11.75 -2.19
N ALA A 135 28.83 -10.97 -2.08
CA ALA A 135 28.99 -10.00 -1.01
C ALA A 135 27.86 -8.95 -0.95
N GLN A 136 27.33 -8.53 -2.11
CA GLN A 136 26.30 -7.49 -2.15
C GLN A 136 24.94 -8.01 -1.67
N LEU A 137 24.45 -9.11 -2.26
CA LEU A 137 23.12 -9.63 -1.92
C LEU A 137 23.11 -10.33 -0.57
N ALA A 138 24.16 -11.08 -0.22
CA ALA A 138 24.27 -11.68 1.11
C ALA A 138 24.46 -10.62 2.20
N GLY A 139 25.22 -9.55 1.94
CA GLY A 139 25.36 -8.41 2.85
C GLY A 139 24.06 -7.67 3.07
N LEU A 140 23.30 -7.42 2.00
CA LEU A 140 21.97 -6.80 2.10
C LEU A 140 21.00 -7.69 2.90
N ARG A 141 21.01 -9.00 2.66
CA ARG A 141 20.18 -9.96 3.39
C ARG A 141 20.52 -10.01 4.89
N LYS A 142 21.80 -10.00 5.23
CA LYS A 142 22.27 -9.93 6.62
C LYS A 142 21.81 -8.64 7.29
N TRP A 143 21.93 -7.51 6.61
CA TRP A 143 21.46 -6.22 7.10
C TRP A 143 19.94 -6.23 7.35
N LEU A 144 19.14 -6.77 6.42
CA LEU A 144 17.69 -6.94 6.56
C LEU A 144 17.35 -7.80 7.79
N ALA A 145 18.04 -8.93 7.97
CA ALA A 145 17.82 -9.81 9.13
C ALA A 145 18.11 -9.11 10.47
N GLY A 146 19.11 -8.24 10.52
CA GLY A 146 19.44 -7.44 11.71
C GLY A 146 18.50 -6.25 11.97
N ASN A 147 17.62 -5.91 11.02
CA ASN A 147 16.80 -4.70 11.08
C ASN A 147 15.30 -4.99 10.88
N ILE A 148 14.77 -6.07 11.47
CA ILE A 148 13.34 -6.44 11.36
C ILE A 148 12.42 -5.36 11.95
N ALA A 149 12.82 -4.73 13.06
CA ALA A 149 12.01 -3.72 13.73
C ALA A 149 11.68 -2.53 12.83
N VAL A 150 12.66 -1.97 12.12
CA VAL A 150 12.44 -0.82 11.22
C VAL A 150 11.59 -1.21 10.00
N GLN A 151 11.71 -2.43 9.51
CA GLN A 151 10.85 -2.95 8.44
C GLN A 151 9.38 -3.03 8.91
N THR A 152 9.16 -3.52 10.13
CA THR A 152 7.82 -3.53 10.76
C THR A 152 7.26 -2.12 10.94
N GLU A 153 8.10 -1.18 11.39
CA GLU A 153 7.70 0.23 11.52
C GLU A 153 7.33 0.87 10.19
N PHE A 154 8.07 0.56 9.13
CA PHE A 154 7.76 1.04 7.78
C PHE A 154 6.43 0.49 7.27
N ILE A 155 6.16 -0.81 7.44
CA ILE A 155 4.89 -1.43 7.05
C ILE A 155 3.73 -0.77 7.83
N ALA A 156 3.89 -0.54 9.12
CA ALA A 156 2.91 0.17 9.93
C ALA A 156 2.74 1.64 9.50
N TYR A 157 3.80 2.32 9.10
CA TYR A 157 3.76 3.66 8.50
C TYR A 157 2.96 3.67 7.21
N LYS A 158 3.22 2.75 6.29
CA LYS A 158 2.47 2.60 5.02
C LYS A 158 0.98 2.34 5.27
N SER A 159 0.66 1.48 6.22
CA SER A 159 -0.73 1.18 6.59
C SER A 159 -1.47 2.41 7.10
N ARG A 160 -0.84 3.24 7.95
CA ARG A 160 -1.43 4.51 8.42
C ARG A 160 -1.57 5.52 7.29
N ALA A 161 -0.59 5.62 6.40
CA ALA A 161 -0.61 6.52 5.25
C ALA A 161 -1.65 6.12 4.18
N ALA A 162 -2.17 4.89 4.23
CA ALA A 162 -3.19 4.42 3.31
C ALA A 162 -4.54 5.13 3.53
N ILE A 163 -4.92 5.45 4.77
CA ILE A 163 -6.27 5.97 5.07
C ILE A 163 -6.55 7.33 4.40
N PRO A 164 -5.70 8.36 4.49
CA PRO A 164 -5.92 9.60 3.75
C PRO A 164 -6.09 9.38 2.24
N LYS A 165 -5.27 8.53 1.64
CA LYS A 165 -5.34 8.19 0.20
C LYS A 165 -6.65 7.49 -0.15
N ILE A 166 -7.08 6.54 0.70
CA ILE A 166 -8.35 5.84 0.53
C ILE A 166 -9.52 6.84 0.60
N MET A 167 -9.50 7.78 1.56
CA MET A 167 -10.54 8.80 1.66
C MET A 167 -10.58 9.69 0.41
N GLU A 168 -9.43 10.16 -0.07
CA GLU A 168 -9.33 10.96 -1.28
C GLU A 168 -9.85 10.21 -2.53
N ALA A 169 -9.52 8.92 -2.66
CA ALA A 169 -9.95 8.06 -3.78
C ALA A 169 -11.41 7.58 -3.68
N THR A 170 -12.10 7.86 -2.56
CA THR A 170 -13.45 7.33 -2.29
C THR A 170 -14.51 8.43 -2.41
N PRO A 171 -15.64 8.21 -3.11
CA PRO A 171 -16.76 9.13 -3.12
C PRO A 171 -17.23 9.49 -1.71
N ALA A 172 -17.57 10.75 -1.46
CA ALA A 172 -17.92 11.28 -0.13
C ALA A 172 -19.02 10.45 0.57
N ALA A 173 -19.99 9.96 -0.18
CA ALA A 173 -21.08 9.12 0.35
C ALA A 173 -20.60 7.79 0.97
N GLU A 174 -19.44 7.29 0.58
CA GLU A 174 -18.89 6.02 1.07
C GLU A 174 -17.83 6.20 2.17
N GLN A 175 -17.23 7.39 2.28
CA GLN A 175 -16.11 7.66 3.19
C GLN A 175 -16.45 7.34 4.65
N VAL A 176 -17.64 7.72 5.11
CA VAL A 176 -18.08 7.48 6.50
C VAL A 176 -18.10 5.98 6.81
N ARG A 177 -18.65 5.17 5.90
CA ARG A 177 -18.71 3.71 6.06
C ARG A 177 -17.33 3.08 6.08
N ILE A 178 -16.46 3.46 5.14
CA ILE A 178 -15.09 2.94 5.04
C ILE A 178 -14.30 3.28 6.29
N LYS A 179 -14.38 4.53 6.75
CA LYS A 179 -13.71 4.98 7.99
C LYS A 179 -14.21 4.21 9.21
N ALA A 180 -15.53 4.04 9.32
CA ALA A 180 -16.13 3.28 10.41
C ALA A 180 -15.68 1.80 10.41
N ASN A 181 -15.63 1.15 9.24
CA ASN A 181 -15.14 -0.22 9.10
C ASN A 181 -13.67 -0.33 9.52
N TYR A 182 -12.83 0.62 9.05
CA TYR A 182 -11.43 0.67 9.47
C TYR A 182 -11.29 0.77 11.00
N ASP A 183 -12.01 1.71 11.63
CA ASP A 183 -11.93 1.93 13.07
C ASP A 183 -12.42 0.72 13.89
N LYS A 184 -13.48 0.04 13.41
CA LYS A 184 -13.95 -1.21 14.02
C LYS A 184 -12.89 -2.32 13.99
N VAL A 185 -12.21 -2.49 12.87
CA VAL A 185 -11.12 -3.47 12.75
C VAL A 185 -9.94 -3.06 13.63
N ALA A 186 -9.57 -1.79 13.60
CA ALA A 186 -8.43 -1.23 14.34
C ALA A 186 -8.59 -1.26 15.87
N SER A 187 -9.73 -1.66 16.40
CA SER A 187 -10.02 -1.64 17.84
C SER A 187 -9.39 -2.80 18.63
N THR A 188 -8.69 -3.73 17.97
CA THR A 188 -7.96 -4.85 18.61
C THR A 188 -6.56 -5.02 18.01
N ALA A 189 -5.63 -5.62 18.76
CA ALA A 189 -4.27 -5.85 18.30
C ALA A 189 -4.19 -6.74 17.05
N ASN A 190 -5.00 -7.79 16.97
CA ASN A 190 -5.08 -8.64 15.79
C ASN A 190 -5.76 -7.95 14.60
N GLY A 191 -6.75 -7.08 14.84
CA GLY A 191 -7.32 -6.24 13.79
C GLY A 191 -6.31 -5.23 13.22
N VAL A 192 -5.48 -4.65 14.09
CA VAL A 192 -4.35 -3.82 13.64
C VAL A 192 -3.38 -4.61 12.78
N TYR A 193 -3.02 -5.82 13.23
CA TYR A 193 -2.20 -6.74 12.42
C TYR A 193 -2.85 -6.98 11.05
N ALA A 194 -4.15 -7.24 11.01
CA ALA A 194 -4.87 -7.49 9.76
C ALA A 194 -4.76 -6.31 8.79
N LEU A 195 -4.97 -5.08 9.27
CA LEU A 195 -4.86 -3.86 8.45
C LEU A 195 -3.43 -3.63 7.96
N VAL A 196 -2.44 -3.79 8.84
CA VAL A 196 -1.02 -3.59 8.52
C VAL A 196 -0.53 -4.66 7.55
N ASP A 197 -0.84 -5.93 7.82
CA ASP A 197 -0.46 -7.05 6.97
C ASP A 197 -1.14 -6.98 5.60
N TYR A 198 -2.42 -6.60 5.54
CA TYR A 198 -3.17 -6.56 4.29
C TYR A 198 -2.68 -5.46 3.34
N VAL A 199 -2.34 -4.27 3.86
CA VAL A 199 -1.72 -3.21 3.04
C VAL A 199 -0.37 -3.69 2.47
N ASN A 200 0.43 -4.37 3.29
CA ASN A 200 1.69 -4.96 2.82
C ASN A 200 1.45 -6.05 1.77
N PHE A 201 0.44 -6.87 1.97
CA PHE A 201 0.12 -8.03 1.12
C PHE A 201 -0.52 -7.65 -0.22
N LYS A 202 -1.43 -6.67 -0.23
CA LYS A 202 -2.30 -6.37 -1.37
C LYS A 202 -2.43 -4.87 -1.69
N GLY A 203 -1.67 -4.03 -1.03
CA GLY A 203 -1.70 -2.58 -1.25
C GLY A 203 -2.89 -1.88 -0.58
N ASP A 204 -2.91 -0.55 -0.70
CA ASP A 204 -4.00 0.28 -0.17
C ASP A 204 -5.26 0.25 -1.04
N GLY A 205 -5.15 -0.18 -2.30
CA GLY A 205 -6.27 -0.31 -3.23
C GLY A 205 -6.62 0.98 -3.98
N THR A 206 -5.80 2.01 -3.89
CA THR A 206 -6.01 3.29 -4.60
C THR A 206 -5.36 3.32 -5.99
N ASN A 207 -4.41 2.43 -6.27
CA ASN A 207 -3.78 2.33 -7.58
C ASN A 207 -4.74 1.67 -8.59
N PRO A 208 -5.23 2.38 -9.62
CA PRO A 208 -6.20 1.84 -10.59
C PRO A 208 -5.61 0.73 -11.47
N ARG A 209 -4.28 0.61 -11.55
CA ARG A 209 -3.61 -0.48 -12.27
C ARG A 209 -3.67 -1.81 -11.51
N GLU A 210 -3.97 -1.77 -10.20
CA GLU A 210 -4.13 -2.95 -9.35
C GLU A 210 -5.61 -3.38 -9.30
N ALA A 211 -6.18 -3.64 -10.50
CA ALA A 211 -7.56 -4.06 -10.69
C ALA A 211 -7.67 -5.00 -11.89
N TYR A 212 -8.67 -5.89 -11.88
CA TYR A 212 -9.13 -6.66 -13.02
C TYR A 212 -10.62 -6.38 -13.26
N ALA A 213 -11.00 -6.15 -14.49
CA ALA A 213 -12.39 -5.79 -14.86
C ALA A 213 -12.95 -4.63 -13.98
N GLY A 214 -12.13 -3.62 -13.67
CA GLY A 214 -12.50 -2.50 -12.82
C GLY A 214 -12.67 -2.83 -11.33
N GLN A 215 -12.33 -4.04 -10.90
CA GLN A 215 -12.46 -4.51 -9.52
C GLN A 215 -11.08 -4.66 -8.87
N GLY A 216 -10.79 -3.80 -7.90
CA GLY A 216 -9.56 -3.89 -7.12
C GLY A 216 -9.69 -4.86 -5.93
N TRP A 217 -8.58 -5.10 -5.26
CA TRP A 217 -8.47 -6.07 -4.15
C TRP A 217 -7.71 -5.54 -2.93
N GLY A 218 -7.16 -4.32 -2.99
CA GLY A 218 -6.45 -3.72 -1.87
C GLY A 218 -7.36 -3.30 -0.71
N LEU A 219 -6.78 -2.68 0.33
CA LEU A 219 -7.47 -2.35 1.58
C LEU A 219 -8.78 -1.58 1.37
N MET A 220 -8.80 -0.56 0.51
CA MET A 220 -10.00 0.22 0.19
C MET A 220 -11.17 -0.69 -0.22
N TRP A 221 -10.92 -1.63 -1.10
CA TRP A 221 -11.93 -2.54 -1.64
C TRP A 221 -12.43 -3.53 -0.59
N VAL A 222 -11.56 -3.99 0.31
CA VAL A 222 -11.98 -4.85 1.43
C VAL A 222 -12.86 -4.08 2.40
N LEU A 223 -12.49 -2.85 2.76
CA LEU A 223 -13.30 -2.02 3.65
C LEU A 223 -14.67 -1.68 3.06
N LYS A 224 -14.77 -1.54 1.74
CA LYS A 224 -16.05 -1.40 1.00
C LYS A 224 -16.88 -2.68 1.03
N GLU A 225 -16.23 -3.84 0.96
CA GLU A 225 -16.87 -5.16 0.91
C GLU A 225 -17.44 -5.61 2.27
N MET A 226 -16.90 -5.08 3.38
CA MET A 226 -17.31 -5.48 4.73
C MET A 226 -18.80 -5.25 4.98
N THR A 227 -19.45 -6.24 5.59
CA THR A 227 -20.78 -6.12 6.16
C THR A 227 -20.73 -5.38 7.50
N ASN A 228 -21.89 -4.89 7.96
CA ASN A 228 -21.95 -4.17 9.22
C ASN A 228 -21.92 -5.16 10.40
N VAL A 229 -20.86 -5.11 11.20
CA VAL A 229 -20.66 -5.91 12.40
C VAL A 229 -20.21 -5.03 13.57
N SER A 230 -20.25 -5.55 14.79
CA SER A 230 -19.70 -4.88 15.97
C SER A 230 -18.19 -4.73 15.89
N SER A 231 -17.65 -3.73 16.60
CA SER A 231 -16.19 -3.50 16.72
C SER A 231 -15.47 -4.67 17.37
N GLY A 232 -14.16 -4.73 17.22
CA GLY A 232 -13.33 -5.71 17.88
C GLY A 232 -13.15 -6.99 17.08
N GLN A 233 -13.20 -8.11 17.78
CA GLN A 233 -12.92 -9.43 17.19
C GLN A 233 -13.89 -9.81 16.06
N ALA A 234 -15.16 -9.36 16.15
CA ALA A 234 -16.14 -9.57 15.10
C ALA A 234 -15.74 -8.83 13.81
N ALA A 235 -15.28 -7.58 13.94
CA ALA A 235 -14.81 -6.79 12.79
C ALA A 235 -13.51 -7.38 12.18
N ALA A 236 -12.61 -7.89 12.99
CA ALA A 236 -11.40 -8.54 12.48
C ALA A 236 -11.71 -9.82 11.70
N ARG A 237 -12.68 -10.62 12.18
CA ARG A 237 -13.17 -11.81 11.43
C ARG A 237 -13.86 -11.42 10.13
N GLU A 238 -14.74 -10.42 10.16
CA GLU A 238 -15.42 -9.93 8.95
C GLU A 238 -14.43 -9.34 7.94
N PHE A 239 -13.41 -8.62 8.40
CA PHE A 239 -12.35 -8.14 7.52
C PHE A 239 -11.67 -9.28 6.77
N GLY A 240 -11.32 -10.37 7.47
CA GLY A 240 -10.77 -11.57 6.85
C GLY A 240 -11.72 -12.22 5.84
N ALA A 241 -13.02 -12.28 6.16
CA ALA A 241 -14.04 -12.81 5.25
C ALA A 241 -14.22 -11.93 4.01
N ALA A 242 -14.29 -10.60 4.18
CA ALA A 242 -14.38 -9.64 3.07
C ALA A 242 -13.13 -9.70 2.19
N ALA A 243 -11.93 -9.83 2.79
CA ALA A 243 -10.68 -10.00 2.07
C ALA A 243 -10.71 -11.26 1.18
N LYS A 244 -11.21 -12.39 1.69
CA LYS A 244 -11.36 -13.62 0.90
C LYS A 244 -12.31 -13.40 -0.29
N ARG A 245 -13.46 -12.78 -0.09
CA ARG A 245 -14.41 -12.46 -1.19
C ARG A 245 -13.74 -11.62 -2.28
N ARG A 246 -12.99 -10.59 -1.90
CA ARG A 246 -12.25 -9.72 -2.86
C ARG A 246 -11.14 -10.48 -3.61
N LEU A 247 -10.43 -11.38 -2.92
CA LEU A 247 -9.38 -12.19 -3.54
C LEU A 247 -9.95 -13.27 -4.47
N ASP A 248 -11.11 -13.85 -4.14
CA ASP A 248 -11.82 -14.75 -5.04
C ASP A 248 -12.31 -14.01 -6.31
N LEU A 249 -12.84 -12.80 -6.17
CA LEU A 249 -13.20 -11.97 -7.30
C LEU A 249 -12.00 -11.61 -8.16
N ARG A 250 -10.85 -11.31 -7.54
CA ARG A 250 -9.58 -11.11 -8.25
C ARG A 250 -9.21 -12.32 -9.08
N ILE A 251 -9.25 -13.53 -8.49
CA ILE A 251 -8.91 -14.78 -9.18
C ILE A 251 -9.84 -14.99 -10.37
N ASN A 252 -11.15 -14.80 -10.17
CA ASN A 252 -12.15 -15.01 -11.22
C ASN A 252 -12.00 -14.03 -12.39
N ASN A 253 -11.51 -12.81 -12.13
CA ASN A 253 -11.30 -11.78 -13.13
C ASN A 253 -9.86 -11.76 -13.68
N SER A 254 -8.94 -12.56 -13.11
CA SER A 254 -7.54 -12.55 -13.55
C SER A 254 -7.38 -13.15 -14.95
N PRO A 255 -6.45 -12.66 -15.77
CA PRO A 255 -6.07 -13.32 -17.01
C PRO A 255 -5.69 -14.78 -16.75
N GLN A 256 -6.18 -15.69 -17.59
CA GLN A 256 -6.04 -17.13 -17.39
C GLN A 256 -4.58 -17.58 -17.33
N GLU A 257 -3.71 -16.95 -18.13
CA GLU A 257 -2.27 -17.23 -18.21
C GLU A 257 -1.53 -16.94 -16.88
N ARG A 258 -2.11 -16.11 -16.01
CA ARG A 258 -1.52 -15.85 -14.69
C ARG A 258 -1.72 -17.00 -13.71
N GLY A 259 -2.74 -17.86 -13.92
CA GLY A 259 -3.02 -19.01 -13.09
C GLY A 259 -3.18 -18.67 -11.60
N GLU A 260 -3.82 -17.55 -11.26
CA GLU A 260 -3.87 -17.04 -9.87
C GLU A 260 -4.65 -17.95 -8.92
N SER A 261 -5.47 -18.88 -9.43
CA SER A 261 -6.18 -19.88 -8.63
C SER A 261 -5.26 -20.75 -7.75
N ARG A 262 -4.02 -20.97 -8.17
CA ARG A 262 -2.99 -21.69 -7.39
C ARG A 262 -2.68 -21.04 -6.04
N TRP A 263 -2.92 -19.75 -5.88
CA TRP A 263 -2.64 -19.00 -4.66
C TRP A 263 -3.83 -18.93 -3.70
N ARG A 264 -5.04 -19.33 -4.14
CA ARG A 264 -6.29 -19.20 -3.37
C ARG A 264 -6.15 -19.74 -1.93
N ALA A 265 -5.69 -20.97 -1.79
CA ALA A 265 -5.57 -21.60 -0.47
C ALA A 265 -4.63 -20.84 0.47
N GLY A 266 -3.46 -20.41 -0.02
CA GLY A 266 -2.51 -19.62 0.76
C GLY A 266 -3.08 -18.25 1.15
N TRP A 267 -3.75 -17.56 0.22
CA TRP A 267 -4.38 -16.27 0.48
C TRP A 267 -5.51 -16.40 1.52
N HIS A 268 -6.36 -17.42 1.40
CA HIS A 268 -7.45 -17.68 2.35
C HIS A 268 -6.91 -17.98 3.75
N ASN A 269 -5.89 -18.86 3.87
CA ASN A 269 -5.25 -19.16 5.15
C ASN A 269 -4.68 -17.90 5.83
N ARG A 270 -4.06 -16.99 5.05
CA ARG A 270 -3.58 -15.71 5.56
C ARG A 270 -4.74 -14.84 6.07
N CYS A 271 -5.82 -14.70 5.31
CA CYS A 271 -6.99 -13.94 5.72
C CYS A 271 -7.68 -14.54 6.96
N ASP A 272 -7.72 -15.85 7.10
CA ASP A 272 -8.26 -16.55 8.29
C ASP A 272 -7.44 -16.25 9.55
N SER A 273 -6.14 -15.94 9.41
CA SER A 273 -5.29 -15.54 10.55
C SER A 273 -5.70 -14.20 11.17
N TYR A 274 -6.36 -13.32 10.40
CA TYR A 274 -6.80 -11.99 10.88
C TYR A 274 -7.90 -12.09 11.95
N GLY A 275 -8.72 -13.14 11.89
CA GLY A 275 -9.75 -13.41 12.87
C GLY A 275 -9.26 -14.11 14.15
N LYS A 276 -7.97 -14.43 14.26
CA LYS A 276 -7.39 -15.10 15.45
C LYS A 276 -6.82 -14.04 16.39
N ALA A 277 -7.29 -14.05 17.64
CA ALA A 277 -6.72 -13.18 18.68
C ALA A 277 -5.24 -13.53 18.94
N PHE A 278 -4.48 -12.52 19.41
CA PHE A 278 -3.10 -12.70 19.84
C PHE A 278 -3.04 -13.24 21.26
#